data_0e60713be03d09a0f612f3af918e9b2e
#
_entry.id   0e60713be03d09a0f612f3af918e9b2e
#
_cell.length_a   1.000
_cell.length_b   1.000
_cell.length_c   1.000
_cell.angle_alpha   90.00
_cell.angle_beta   90.00
_cell.angle_gamma   90.00
#
_symmetry.space_group_name_H-M   'P 1'
#
loop_
_entity.id
_entity.type
_entity.pdbx_description
1 polymer ?
#
loop_
_entity_poly.entity_id
_entity_poly.type
_entity_poly.pdbx_seq_one_letter_code
_entity_poly.pdbx_strand_id
1 'polypeptide(L)'
;FLDQSFKQLQQLGQKFSSFENLEKQSTDSKTTLNVKIDHKQALVNGLNLNDINSTLSTAWGGTYVNDFIDRGRIKQVILQGDAPFRSKPEDLYQWSVRNSQNQMVPFSSFSNTAWAGNPSIVQRYMGYSALQLQANVGSGQSSGQAMKDIEQLVGQQQGLGLLWTGLSYQEKQSTNQAIWLYLISIAFIFLCLAALYESLRIPMAVMTAIPLGIGGSIIFAHSFGLPNDVYFQIALLTTIGLSCKNAILIVEFAAMAQAQGKNAIQAALQGAGLRLRPILMTSFAFGVGVIPLVFAFGAGAVSRQEIGISVLGGVVFGTVLVLIFIPFMFVLVANMFKPKHKLETIE
;
A
#
# COMPACT_ATOMS: atom_id res chain seq x y z
N PHE A 1 -13.98 26.28 -1.70
CA PHE A 1 -14.74 25.08 -1.38
C PHE A 1 -13.81 23.98 -0.85
N LEU A 2 -12.87 23.43 -1.64
CA LEU A 2 -12.01 22.29 -1.23
C LEU A 2 -11.21 22.56 0.04
N ASP A 3 -10.61 23.75 0.20
CA ASP A 3 -9.87 24.10 1.42
C ASP A 3 -10.75 24.23 2.67
N GLN A 4 -11.99 24.67 2.52
CA GLN A 4 -12.96 24.69 3.62
C GLN A 4 -13.40 23.29 3.98
N SER A 5 -13.68 22.46 2.99
CA SER A 5 -14.03 21.05 3.19
C SER A 5 -12.89 20.28 3.84
N PHE A 6 -11.64 20.55 3.46
CA PHE A 6 -10.46 19.96 4.11
C PHE A 6 -10.39 20.28 5.61
N LYS A 7 -10.59 21.55 5.98
CA LYS A 7 -10.62 21.97 7.41
C LYS A 7 -11.71 21.25 8.19
N GLN A 8 -12.89 21.07 7.58
CA GLN A 8 -13.99 20.31 8.19
C GLN A 8 -13.64 18.82 8.34
N LEU A 9 -13.07 18.21 7.29
CA LEU A 9 -12.60 16.82 7.35
C LEU A 9 -11.52 16.62 8.42
N GLN A 10 -10.59 17.57 8.56
CA GLN A 10 -9.55 17.52 9.58
C GLN A 10 -10.13 17.59 11.00
N GLN A 11 -11.12 18.46 11.24
CA GLN A 11 -11.79 18.55 12.54
C GLN A 11 -12.61 17.31 12.87
N LEU A 12 -13.35 16.79 11.90
CA LEU A 12 -14.13 15.57 12.08
C LEU A 12 -13.24 14.33 12.18
N GLY A 13 -12.12 14.30 11.47
CA GLY A 13 -11.14 13.23 11.48
C GLY A 13 -10.50 13.01 12.86
N GLN A 14 -10.37 14.05 13.68
CA GLN A 14 -9.85 13.93 15.05
C GLN A 14 -10.71 13.02 15.97
N LYS A 15 -11.93 12.71 15.57
CA LYS A 15 -12.81 11.79 16.30
C LYS A 15 -12.49 10.31 16.06
N PHE A 16 -11.73 10.02 15.02
CA PHE A 16 -11.35 8.67 14.65
C PHE A 16 -9.94 8.37 15.17
N SER A 17 -9.76 7.24 15.81
CA SER A 17 -8.44 6.75 16.28
C SER A 17 -7.71 5.91 15.23
N SER A 18 -8.37 5.59 14.13
CA SER A 18 -7.84 4.70 13.09
C SER A 18 -6.77 5.35 12.21
N PHE A 19 -6.75 6.67 12.15
CA PHE A 19 -5.74 7.44 11.41
C PHE A 19 -5.36 8.70 12.16
N GLU A 20 -4.15 9.16 11.91
CA GLU A 20 -3.56 10.36 12.50
C GLU A 20 -3.06 11.28 11.39
N ASN A 21 -2.91 12.57 11.72
CA ASN A 21 -2.27 13.58 10.87
C ASN A 21 -2.84 13.59 9.43
N LEU A 22 -4.15 13.84 9.31
CA LEU A 22 -4.71 14.10 7.99
C LEU A 22 -4.12 15.42 7.46
N GLU A 23 -3.21 15.32 6.50
CA GLU A 23 -2.46 16.43 5.95
C GLU A 23 -2.73 16.59 4.45
N LYS A 24 -2.60 17.83 4.00
CA LYS A 24 -2.67 18.20 2.60
C LYS A 24 -1.29 18.02 1.98
N GLN A 25 -1.17 17.15 1.00
CA GLN A 25 0.10 16.94 0.29
C GLN A 25 0.43 18.08 -0.70
N SER A 26 -0.53 18.95 -1.01
CA SER A 26 -0.27 20.10 -1.87
C SER A 26 0.42 21.19 -1.06
N THR A 27 1.42 21.82 -1.67
CA THR A 27 2.19 22.92 -1.11
C THR A 27 1.24 24.03 -0.66
N ASP A 28 1.44 24.52 0.55
CA ASP A 28 0.70 25.66 1.09
C ASP A 28 0.71 26.85 0.15
N SER A 29 -0.31 27.69 0.25
CA SER A 29 -0.34 28.91 -0.52
C SER A 29 0.90 29.74 -0.19
N LYS A 30 1.71 30.02 -1.21
CA LYS A 30 2.86 30.90 -1.08
C LYS A 30 2.40 32.35 -1.19
N THR A 31 2.96 33.20 -0.34
CA THR A 31 2.78 34.64 -0.51
C THR A 31 3.48 35.07 -1.79
N THR A 32 2.71 35.57 -2.75
CA THR A 32 3.20 35.99 -4.06
C THR A 32 2.84 37.44 -4.28
N LEU A 33 3.72 38.17 -4.97
CA LEU A 33 3.44 39.52 -5.43
C LEU A 33 2.63 39.42 -6.74
N ASN A 34 1.36 39.76 -6.68
CA ASN A 34 0.53 39.87 -7.85
C ASN A 34 0.67 41.22 -8.51
N VAL A 35 1.12 41.23 -9.75
CA VAL A 35 1.19 42.42 -10.59
C VAL A 35 -0.06 42.44 -11.46
N LYS A 36 -0.98 43.37 -11.18
CA LYS A 36 -2.18 43.58 -11.99
C LYS A 36 -1.90 44.63 -13.05
N ILE A 37 -1.99 44.23 -14.32
CA ILE A 37 -1.85 45.14 -15.46
C ILE A 37 -3.23 45.67 -15.85
N ASP A 38 -3.38 46.97 -15.91
CA ASP A 38 -4.57 47.58 -16.50
C ASP A 38 -4.43 47.59 -18.01
N HIS A 39 -5.13 46.66 -18.66
CA HIS A 39 -5.09 46.50 -20.11
C HIS A 39 -5.58 47.72 -20.87
N LYS A 40 -6.53 48.51 -20.31
CA LYS A 40 -7.05 49.70 -20.95
C LYS A 40 -5.97 50.81 -20.96
N GLN A 41 -5.35 51.03 -19.82
CA GLN A 41 -4.26 51.98 -19.67
C GLN A 41 -3.04 51.61 -20.54
N ALA A 42 -2.69 50.31 -20.56
CA ALA A 42 -1.60 49.82 -21.41
C ALA A 42 -1.87 50.09 -22.90
N LEU A 43 -3.09 49.84 -23.39
CA LEU A 43 -3.49 50.09 -24.75
C LEU A 43 -3.49 51.60 -25.10
N VAL A 44 -4.02 52.46 -24.22
CA VAL A 44 -4.01 53.92 -24.40
C VAL A 44 -2.58 54.44 -24.53
N ASN A 45 -1.64 53.88 -23.77
CA ASN A 45 -0.24 54.24 -23.83
C ASN A 45 0.52 53.60 -25.00
N GLY A 46 -0.14 52.86 -25.88
CA GLY A 46 0.45 52.20 -27.05
C GLY A 46 1.36 51.01 -26.71
N LEU A 47 1.15 50.34 -25.56
CA LEU A 47 1.96 49.24 -25.11
C LEU A 47 1.40 47.89 -25.64
N ASN A 48 2.33 47.00 -25.95
CA ASN A 48 2.01 45.62 -26.30
C ASN A 48 2.17 44.74 -25.03
N LEU A 49 1.20 43.83 -24.79
CA LEU A 49 1.25 42.93 -23.65
C LEU A 49 2.46 41.99 -23.67
N ASN A 50 2.93 41.57 -24.84
CA ASN A 50 4.13 40.76 -24.96
C ASN A 50 5.38 41.50 -24.48
N ASP A 51 5.50 42.77 -24.79
CA ASP A 51 6.63 43.60 -24.38
C ASP A 51 6.61 43.88 -22.89
N ILE A 52 5.42 44.06 -22.31
CA ILE A 52 5.23 44.16 -20.86
C ILE A 52 5.69 42.89 -20.16
N ASN A 53 5.20 41.74 -20.62
CA ASN A 53 5.51 40.44 -20.02
C ASN A 53 6.99 40.08 -20.20
N SER A 54 7.60 40.35 -21.36
CA SER A 54 9.01 40.07 -21.60
C SER A 54 9.92 40.93 -20.77
N THR A 55 9.58 42.23 -20.61
CA THR A 55 10.32 43.14 -19.76
C THR A 55 10.26 42.69 -18.29
N LEU A 56 9.06 42.36 -17.81
CA LEU A 56 8.85 41.89 -16.44
C LEU A 56 9.58 40.57 -16.15
N SER A 57 9.46 39.57 -17.07
CA SER A 57 10.14 38.30 -16.89
C SER A 57 11.66 38.44 -16.96
N THR A 58 12.20 39.29 -17.83
CA THR A 58 13.64 39.55 -17.91
C THR A 58 14.16 40.27 -16.68
N ALA A 59 13.46 41.32 -16.26
CA ALA A 59 13.90 42.15 -15.14
C ALA A 59 13.86 41.39 -13.81
N TRP A 60 12.80 40.64 -13.55
CA TRP A 60 12.56 39.96 -12.25
C TRP A 60 12.87 38.46 -12.27
N GLY A 61 12.53 37.77 -13.36
CA GLY A 61 12.71 36.30 -13.49
C GLY A 61 14.06 35.90 -14.06
N GLY A 62 14.62 36.74 -14.90
CA GLY A 62 15.78 36.43 -15.73
C GLY A 62 15.41 35.71 -17.03
N THR A 63 16.10 36.04 -18.09
CA THR A 63 15.94 35.47 -19.43
C THR A 63 17.23 34.82 -19.87
N TYR A 64 17.15 33.57 -20.31
CA TYR A 64 18.26 32.90 -20.97
C TYR A 64 18.53 33.55 -22.32
N VAL A 65 19.79 33.92 -22.56
CA VAL A 65 20.24 34.61 -23.78
C VAL A 65 20.99 33.63 -24.70
N ASN A 66 22.01 32.96 -24.18
CA ASN A 66 22.88 32.08 -24.93
C ASN A 66 23.75 31.20 -24.01
N ASP A 67 24.48 30.27 -24.60
CA ASP A 67 25.50 29.47 -23.94
C ASP A 67 26.92 29.92 -24.38
N PHE A 68 27.89 29.70 -23.50
CA PHE A 68 29.30 29.75 -23.86
C PHE A 68 30.08 28.63 -23.22
N ILE A 69 31.22 28.27 -23.83
CA ILE A 69 32.07 27.20 -23.34
C ILE A 69 33.21 27.85 -22.51
N ASP A 70 33.27 27.44 -21.22
CA ASP A 70 34.37 27.81 -20.35
C ASP A 70 35.02 26.56 -19.78
N ARG A 71 36.29 26.35 -20.05
CA ARG A 71 37.11 25.20 -19.58
C ARG A 71 36.45 23.83 -19.90
N GLY A 72 35.89 23.71 -21.11
CA GLY A 72 35.22 22.49 -21.54
C GLY A 72 33.82 22.22 -20.94
N ARG A 73 33.25 23.18 -20.23
CA ARG A 73 31.87 23.12 -19.72
C ARG A 73 30.99 24.18 -20.35
N ILE A 74 29.77 23.80 -20.72
CA ILE A 74 28.75 24.71 -21.21
C ILE A 74 28.21 25.49 -20.01
N LYS A 75 28.26 26.84 -20.11
CA LYS A 75 27.68 27.77 -19.14
C LYS A 75 26.62 28.61 -19.80
N GLN A 76 25.51 28.82 -19.09
CA GLN A 76 24.40 29.64 -19.58
C GLN A 76 24.62 31.12 -19.25
N VAL A 77 24.28 31.99 -20.21
CA VAL A 77 24.19 33.42 -20.01
C VAL A 77 22.75 33.76 -19.70
N ILE A 78 22.51 34.31 -18.50
CA ILE A 78 21.20 34.75 -18.06
C ILE A 78 21.25 36.27 -17.85
N LEU A 79 20.33 36.98 -18.50
CA LEU A 79 20.12 38.41 -18.32
C LEU A 79 19.03 38.63 -17.27
N GLN A 80 19.31 39.41 -16.24
CA GLN A 80 18.38 39.72 -15.17
C GLN A 80 18.64 41.15 -14.63
N GLY A 81 17.62 41.79 -14.09
CA GLY A 81 17.78 43.04 -13.38
C GLY A 81 18.66 42.89 -12.15
N ASP A 82 19.46 43.90 -11.81
CA ASP A 82 20.30 43.83 -10.62
C ASP A 82 19.44 43.88 -9.33
N ALA A 83 19.95 43.32 -8.24
CA ALA A 83 19.23 43.11 -6.98
C ALA A 83 18.59 44.40 -6.41
N PRO A 84 19.23 45.60 -6.43
CA PRO A 84 18.62 46.82 -5.95
C PRO A 84 17.36 47.27 -6.68
N PHE A 85 17.15 46.76 -7.91
CA PHE A 85 16.02 47.16 -8.77
C PHE A 85 14.91 46.08 -8.85
N ARG A 86 14.96 44.99 -8.03
CA ARG A 86 13.99 43.91 -8.00
C ARG A 86 13.73 43.30 -6.62
N SER A 87 14.22 43.90 -5.56
CA SER A 87 14.13 43.34 -4.20
C SER A 87 12.85 43.72 -3.47
N LYS A 88 12.22 44.83 -3.85
CA LYS A 88 11.00 45.36 -3.23
C LYS A 88 9.87 45.50 -4.25
N PRO A 89 8.59 45.44 -3.83
CA PRO A 89 7.45 45.64 -4.74
C PRO A 89 7.51 47.01 -5.46
N GLU A 90 8.03 48.04 -4.77
CA GLU A 90 8.12 49.40 -5.29
C GLU A 90 9.16 49.52 -6.42
N ASP A 91 10.15 48.63 -6.45
CA ASP A 91 11.17 48.62 -7.51
C ASP A 91 10.57 48.35 -8.89
N LEU A 92 9.37 47.71 -8.95
CA LEU A 92 8.62 47.52 -10.19
C LEU A 92 8.37 48.83 -10.92
N TYR A 93 8.09 49.90 -10.17
CA TYR A 93 7.73 51.21 -10.73
C TYR A 93 8.92 51.97 -11.31
N GLN A 94 10.16 51.53 -11.07
CA GLN A 94 11.37 52.06 -11.67
C GLN A 94 11.61 51.51 -13.09
N TRP A 95 10.96 50.42 -13.46
CA TRP A 95 11.06 49.84 -14.78
C TRP A 95 10.11 50.51 -15.77
N SER A 96 10.48 50.51 -17.04
CA SER A 96 9.70 51.08 -18.13
C SER A 96 9.65 50.15 -19.33
N VAL A 97 8.55 50.20 -20.06
CA VAL A 97 8.33 49.44 -21.29
C VAL A 97 8.27 50.38 -22.46
N ARG A 98 8.86 50.00 -23.58
CA ARG A 98 8.85 50.81 -24.83
C ARG A 98 7.50 50.66 -25.52
N ASN A 99 6.86 51.76 -25.86
CA ASN A 99 5.62 51.79 -26.63
C ASN A 99 5.85 51.74 -28.15
N SER A 100 4.76 51.70 -28.92
CA SER A 100 4.78 51.70 -30.39
C SER A 100 5.37 53.00 -31.00
N GLN A 101 5.44 54.07 -30.22
CA GLN A 101 6.03 55.36 -30.60
C GLN A 101 7.48 55.50 -30.14
N ASN A 102 8.13 54.44 -29.66
CA ASN A 102 9.49 54.41 -29.13
C ASN A 102 9.70 55.22 -27.83
N GLN A 103 8.61 55.52 -27.11
CA GLN A 103 8.68 56.22 -25.82
C GLN A 103 8.71 55.19 -24.69
N MET A 104 9.42 55.54 -23.60
CA MET A 104 9.48 54.69 -22.41
C MET A 104 8.34 55.02 -21.45
N VAL A 105 7.46 54.07 -21.20
CA VAL A 105 6.32 54.21 -20.30
C VAL A 105 6.56 53.42 -19.03
N PRO A 106 6.55 54.07 -17.84
CA PRO A 106 6.84 53.43 -16.59
C PRO A 106 5.70 52.49 -16.14
N PHE A 107 6.03 51.41 -15.45
CA PHE A 107 5.04 50.44 -14.94
C PHE A 107 4.01 51.09 -13.98
N SER A 108 4.39 52.16 -13.30
CA SER A 108 3.49 52.92 -12.41
C SER A 108 2.24 53.49 -13.10
N SER A 109 2.29 53.71 -14.43
CA SER A 109 1.18 54.28 -15.19
C SER A 109 0.08 53.28 -15.58
N PHE A 110 0.37 51.95 -15.59
CA PHE A 110 -0.55 50.94 -16.05
C PHE A 110 -0.58 49.65 -15.19
N SER A 111 0.18 49.61 -14.09
CA SER A 111 0.19 48.44 -13.22
C SER A 111 0.02 48.76 -11.75
N ASN A 112 -0.51 47.82 -11.00
CA ASN A 112 -0.63 47.88 -9.55
C ASN A 112 -0.17 46.58 -8.93
N THR A 113 0.46 46.65 -7.75
CA THR A 113 1.00 45.48 -7.04
C THR A 113 0.20 45.20 -5.78
N ALA A 114 -0.03 43.95 -5.48
CA ALA A 114 -0.66 43.50 -4.24
C ALA A 114 -0.10 42.15 -3.80
N TRP A 115 0.15 41.99 -2.52
CA TRP A 115 0.47 40.70 -1.95
C TRP A 115 -0.78 39.81 -1.87
N ALA A 116 -0.67 38.57 -2.34
CA ALA A 116 -1.75 37.62 -2.23
C ALA A 116 -1.19 36.21 -1.92
N GLY A 117 -1.94 35.45 -1.18
CA GLY A 117 -1.67 34.02 -1.01
C GLY A 117 -2.23 33.24 -2.19
N ASN A 118 -1.37 32.75 -3.05
CA ASN A 118 -1.76 31.91 -4.18
C ASN A 118 -1.28 30.48 -3.99
N PRO A 119 -2.10 29.47 -4.32
CA PRO A 119 -1.65 28.08 -4.30
C PRO A 119 -0.55 27.91 -5.35
N SER A 120 0.55 27.25 -4.95
CA SER A 120 1.68 27.01 -5.86
C SER A 120 1.32 26.06 -7.00
N ILE A 121 0.43 25.12 -6.71
CA ILE A 121 -0.02 24.08 -7.66
C ILE A 121 -1.53 23.91 -7.51
N VAL A 122 -2.23 23.93 -8.63
CA VAL A 122 -3.65 23.56 -8.72
C VAL A 122 -3.72 22.18 -9.34
N GLN A 123 -4.16 21.19 -8.55
CA GLN A 123 -4.28 19.81 -9.00
C GLN A 123 -5.68 19.53 -9.54
N ARG A 124 -5.73 18.74 -10.60
CA ARG A 124 -6.94 18.17 -11.14
C ARG A 124 -6.78 16.66 -11.32
N TYR A 125 -7.83 15.93 -11.04
CA TYR A 125 -7.88 14.49 -11.25
C TYR A 125 -9.12 14.17 -12.11
N MET A 126 -8.93 13.48 -13.23
CA MET A 126 -9.99 13.21 -14.21
C MET A 126 -10.82 14.43 -14.60
N GLY A 127 -10.18 15.63 -14.72
CA GLY A 127 -10.84 16.89 -15.08
C GLY A 127 -11.48 17.66 -13.90
N TYR A 128 -11.69 17.04 -12.76
CA TYR A 128 -12.22 17.69 -11.56
C TYR A 128 -11.10 18.31 -10.70
N SER A 129 -11.41 19.44 -10.06
CA SER A 129 -10.48 20.01 -9.08
C SER A 129 -10.30 19.03 -7.93
N ALA A 130 -9.06 18.67 -7.63
CA ALA A 130 -8.71 17.67 -6.64
C ALA A 130 -7.75 18.23 -5.60
N LEU A 131 -7.81 17.67 -4.40
CA LEU A 131 -6.88 17.89 -3.31
C LEU A 131 -6.32 16.55 -2.88
N GLN A 132 -5.01 16.40 -2.93
CA GLN A 132 -4.36 15.18 -2.47
C GLN A 132 -4.13 15.27 -0.96
N LEU A 133 -4.67 14.27 -0.25
CA LEU A 133 -4.54 14.11 1.19
C LEU A 133 -3.69 12.91 1.52
N GLN A 134 -2.96 13.01 2.61
CA GLN A 134 -2.20 11.92 3.20
C GLN A 134 -2.58 11.82 4.68
N ALA A 135 -2.73 10.60 5.16
CA ALA A 135 -2.93 10.31 6.57
C ALA A 135 -2.03 9.15 6.99
N ASN A 136 -1.58 9.18 8.22
CA ASN A 136 -0.86 8.06 8.83
C ASN A 136 -1.87 7.16 9.54
N VAL A 137 -1.60 5.85 9.53
CA VAL A 137 -2.43 4.90 10.28
C VAL A 137 -2.18 5.09 11.77
N GLY A 138 -3.24 5.12 12.56
CA GLY A 138 -3.17 5.26 14.01
C GLY A 138 -2.47 4.06 14.66
N SER A 139 -1.83 4.30 15.79
CA SER A 139 -1.06 3.27 16.50
C SER A 139 -1.94 2.06 16.84
N GLY A 140 -1.53 0.85 16.41
CA GLY A 140 -2.28 -0.40 16.63
C GLY A 140 -3.52 -0.58 15.75
N GLN A 141 -3.75 0.26 14.75
CA GLN A 141 -4.87 0.16 13.83
C GLN A 141 -4.43 -0.41 12.46
N SER A 142 -5.38 -0.87 11.67
CA SER A 142 -5.09 -1.33 10.31
C SER A 142 -5.35 -0.25 9.26
N SER A 143 -4.54 -0.24 8.19
CA SER A 143 -4.74 0.63 7.02
C SER A 143 -6.14 0.46 6.41
N GLY A 144 -6.63 -0.78 6.33
CA GLY A 144 -7.97 -1.07 5.83
C GLY A 144 -9.10 -0.46 6.67
N GLN A 145 -8.93 -0.40 8.02
CA GLN A 145 -9.90 0.28 8.89
C GLN A 145 -9.80 1.80 8.70
N ALA A 146 -8.60 2.35 8.66
CA ALA A 146 -8.37 3.77 8.39
C ALA A 146 -9.00 4.21 7.06
N MET A 147 -8.85 3.41 6.00
CA MET A 147 -9.47 3.69 4.71
C MET A 147 -10.99 3.68 4.77
N LYS A 148 -11.62 2.73 5.47
CA LYS A 148 -13.08 2.69 5.65
C LYS A 148 -13.60 3.91 6.41
N ASP A 149 -12.91 4.32 7.46
CA ASP A 149 -13.29 5.47 8.27
C ASP A 149 -13.16 6.77 7.48
N ILE A 150 -12.13 6.90 6.63
CA ILE A 150 -11.99 8.04 5.70
C ILE A 150 -13.09 8.01 4.64
N GLU A 151 -13.45 6.85 4.10
CA GLU A 151 -14.59 6.72 3.17
C GLU A 151 -15.91 7.17 3.82
N GLN A 152 -16.12 6.75 5.05
CA GLN A 152 -17.31 7.16 5.81
C GLN A 152 -17.30 8.66 6.11
N LEU A 153 -16.16 9.21 6.48
CA LEU A 153 -15.98 10.63 6.76
C LEU A 153 -16.28 11.50 5.53
N VAL A 154 -15.73 11.14 4.37
CA VAL A 154 -15.95 11.86 3.12
C VAL A 154 -17.38 11.65 2.60
N GLY A 155 -17.94 10.45 2.75
CA GLY A 155 -19.33 10.16 2.35
C GLY A 155 -20.40 10.97 3.09
N GLN A 156 -20.06 11.50 4.28
CA GLN A 156 -20.96 12.40 5.03
C GLN A 156 -20.96 13.85 4.47
N GLN A 157 -20.00 14.18 3.59
CA GLN A 157 -19.87 15.51 3.01
C GLN A 157 -20.48 15.57 1.62
N GLN A 158 -21.47 16.45 1.42
CA GLN A 158 -22.10 16.63 0.11
C GLN A 158 -21.14 17.31 -0.88
N GLY A 159 -21.13 16.80 -2.10
CA GLY A 159 -20.33 17.38 -3.20
C GLY A 159 -18.85 17.01 -3.20
N LEU A 160 -18.40 16.11 -2.33
CA LEU A 160 -17.05 15.54 -2.35
C LEU A 160 -17.08 14.09 -2.86
N GLY A 161 -16.09 13.77 -3.71
CA GLY A 161 -15.78 12.42 -4.11
C GLY A 161 -14.42 12.00 -3.56
N LEU A 162 -14.26 10.74 -3.20
CA LEU A 162 -12.99 10.16 -2.76
C LEU A 162 -12.48 9.17 -3.79
N LEU A 163 -11.20 9.31 -4.13
CA LEU A 163 -10.48 8.36 -4.98
C LEU A 163 -9.16 8.00 -4.31
N TRP A 164 -8.91 6.70 -4.19
CA TRP A 164 -7.65 6.19 -3.68
C TRP A 164 -6.58 6.19 -4.77
N THR A 165 -5.36 6.56 -4.39
CA THR A 165 -4.20 6.57 -5.30
C THR A 165 -2.98 5.92 -4.63
N GLY A 166 -1.96 5.58 -5.43
CA GLY A 166 -0.72 5.00 -4.92
C GLY A 166 -0.92 3.67 -4.20
N LEU A 167 -0.28 3.51 -3.04
CA LEU A 167 -0.32 2.28 -2.25
C LEU A 167 -1.72 1.94 -1.74
N SER A 168 -2.50 2.92 -1.29
CA SER A 168 -3.85 2.71 -0.78
C SER A 168 -4.80 2.16 -1.86
N TYR A 169 -4.64 2.60 -3.12
CA TYR A 169 -5.38 2.02 -4.24
C TYR A 169 -5.00 0.55 -4.47
N GLN A 170 -3.71 0.24 -4.46
CA GLN A 170 -3.22 -1.13 -4.62
C GLN A 170 -3.70 -2.04 -3.49
N GLU A 171 -3.66 -1.56 -2.25
CA GLU A 171 -4.15 -2.29 -1.08
C GLU A 171 -5.64 -2.60 -1.19
N LYS A 172 -6.45 -1.61 -1.55
CA LYS A 172 -7.90 -1.81 -1.76
C LYS A 172 -8.19 -2.82 -2.86
N GLN A 173 -7.44 -2.77 -3.96
CA GLN A 173 -7.58 -3.73 -5.06
C GLN A 173 -7.13 -5.14 -4.65
N SER A 174 -6.01 -5.27 -3.93
CA SER A 174 -5.47 -6.54 -3.47
C SER A 174 -6.40 -7.22 -2.47
N THR A 175 -6.97 -6.47 -1.53
CA THR A 175 -7.89 -7.02 -0.51
C THR A 175 -9.11 -7.67 -1.16
N ASN A 176 -9.67 -7.08 -2.21
CA ASN A 176 -10.81 -7.65 -2.93
C ASN A 176 -10.43 -8.91 -3.73
N GLN A 177 -9.19 -9.02 -4.19
CA GLN A 177 -8.71 -10.17 -4.97
C GLN A 177 -8.20 -11.31 -4.08
N ALA A 178 -7.71 -11.02 -2.87
CA ALA A 178 -7.08 -12.00 -1.99
C ALA A 178 -7.99 -13.19 -1.66
N ILE A 179 -9.28 -12.93 -1.40
CA ILE A 179 -10.25 -13.99 -1.09
C ILE A 179 -10.36 -14.99 -2.25
N TRP A 180 -10.45 -14.51 -3.47
CA TRP A 180 -10.50 -15.38 -4.65
C TRP A 180 -9.21 -16.15 -4.86
N LEU A 181 -8.06 -15.53 -4.62
CA LEU A 181 -6.76 -16.20 -4.71
C LEU A 181 -6.64 -17.31 -3.68
N TYR A 182 -7.09 -17.12 -2.44
CA TYR A 182 -7.12 -18.16 -1.42
C TYR A 182 -8.03 -19.32 -1.82
N LEU A 183 -9.25 -19.02 -2.26
CA LEU A 183 -10.19 -20.06 -2.69
C LEU A 183 -9.66 -20.90 -3.87
N ILE A 184 -9.10 -20.22 -4.88
CA ILE A 184 -8.50 -20.90 -6.05
C ILE A 184 -7.30 -21.75 -5.61
N SER A 185 -6.42 -21.21 -4.74
CA SER A 185 -5.25 -21.93 -4.24
C SER A 185 -5.66 -23.18 -3.45
N ILE A 186 -6.63 -23.04 -2.55
CA ILE A 186 -7.16 -24.18 -1.76
C ILE A 186 -7.81 -25.21 -2.69
N ALA A 187 -8.63 -24.79 -3.64
CA ALA A 187 -9.25 -25.68 -4.61
C ALA A 187 -8.21 -26.41 -5.47
N PHE A 188 -7.18 -25.69 -5.93
CA PHE A 188 -6.11 -26.28 -6.72
C PHE A 188 -5.29 -27.31 -5.93
N ILE A 189 -4.93 -27.00 -4.67
CA ILE A 189 -4.26 -27.96 -3.77
C ILE A 189 -5.13 -29.21 -3.59
N PHE A 190 -6.43 -29.01 -3.32
CA PHE A 190 -7.36 -30.12 -3.15
C PHE A 190 -7.44 -31.01 -4.40
N LEU A 191 -7.59 -30.43 -5.58
CA LEU A 191 -7.67 -31.16 -6.86
C LEU A 191 -6.36 -31.88 -7.17
N CYS A 192 -5.22 -31.28 -6.97
CA CYS A 192 -3.92 -31.91 -7.16
C CYS A 192 -3.74 -33.13 -6.24
N LEU A 193 -4.12 -32.97 -4.96
CA LEU A 193 -4.05 -34.09 -4.01
C LEU A 193 -5.06 -35.18 -4.35
N ALA A 194 -6.29 -34.85 -4.76
CA ALA A 194 -7.29 -35.81 -5.18
C ALA A 194 -6.84 -36.61 -6.40
N ALA A 195 -6.21 -35.94 -7.38
CA ALA A 195 -5.65 -36.61 -8.55
C ALA A 195 -4.44 -37.50 -8.21
N LEU A 196 -3.54 -37.02 -7.31
CA LEU A 196 -2.34 -37.79 -6.94
C LEU A 196 -2.64 -39.05 -6.14
N TYR A 197 -3.62 -38.98 -5.22
CA TYR A 197 -3.95 -40.10 -4.34
C TYR A 197 -5.16 -40.90 -4.79
N GLU A 198 -5.76 -40.60 -5.92
CA GLU A 198 -6.97 -41.25 -6.45
C GLU A 198 -8.05 -41.45 -5.38
N SER A 199 -8.12 -40.54 -4.42
CA SER A 199 -8.99 -40.61 -3.25
C SER A 199 -9.36 -39.22 -2.75
N LEU A 200 -10.61 -39.02 -2.36
CA LEU A 200 -11.08 -37.81 -1.74
C LEU A 200 -10.84 -37.75 -0.21
N ARG A 201 -10.57 -38.91 0.42
CA ARG A 201 -10.39 -39.02 1.88
C ARG A 201 -9.10 -38.37 2.35
N ILE A 202 -8.00 -38.61 1.64
CA ILE A 202 -6.67 -38.08 1.96
C ILE A 202 -6.66 -36.54 1.85
N PRO A 203 -7.09 -35.92 0.74
CA PRO A 203 -7.20 -34.47 0.63
C PRO A 203 -8.05 -33.79 1.71
N MET A 204 -9.20 -34.40 2.05
CA MET A 204 -10.07 -33.91 3.12
C MET A 204 -9.35 -33.80 4.47
N ALA A 205 -8.58 -34.81 4.84
CA ALA A 205 -7.79 -34.78 6.08
C ALA A 205 -6.69 -33.70 6.03
N VAL A 206 -6.00 -33.56 4.89
CA VAL A 206 -4.93 -32.55 4.70
C VAL A 206 -5.47 -31.13 4.77
N MET A 207 -6.65 -30.86 4.19
CA MET A 207 -7.24 -29.52 4.19
C MET A 207 -7.52 -28.97 5.60
N THR A 208 -7.70 -29.84 6.59
CA THR A 208 -7.88 -29.40 7.99
C THR A 208 -6.62 -28.76 8.59
N ALA A 209 -5.45 -28.89 7.95
CA ALA A 209 -4.22 -28.20 8.37
C ALA A 209 -4.24 -26.72 8.04
N ILE A 210 -4.99 -26.27 7.05
CA ILE A 210 -5.03 -24.87 6.59
C ILE A 210 -5.44 -23.92 7.71
N PRO A 211 -6.58 -24.12 8.40
CA PRO A 211 -6.99 -23.25 9.50
C PRO A 211 -5.97 -23.21 10.64
N LEU A 212 -5.23 -24.27 10.89
CA LEU A 212 -4.23 -24.33 11.95
C LEU A 212 -3.02 -23.45 11.65
N GLY A 213 -2.54 -23.48 10.40
CA GLY A 213 -1.46 -22.60 9.96
C GLY A 213 -1.85 -21.13 9.96
N ILE A 214 -3.04 -20.82 9.43
CA ILE A 214 -3.60 -19.47 9.42
C ILE A 214 -3.74 -18.95 10.86
N GLY A 215 -4.28 -19.74 11.77
CA GLY A 215 -4.43 -19.39 13.18
C GLY A 215 -3.10 -19.01 13.84
N GLY A 216 -2.03 -19.77 13.56
CA GLY A 216 -0.68 -19.44 14.05
C GLY A 216 -0.17 -18.09 13.56
N SER A 217 -0.31 -17.81 12.27
CA SER A 217 0.08 -16.52 11.70
C SER A 217 -0.72 -15.35 12.30
N ILE A 218 -2.04 -15.50 12.48
CA ILE A 218 -2.91 -14.47 13.07
C ILE A 218 -2.52 -14.19 14.53
N ILE A 219 -2.28 -15.23 15.33
CA ILE A 219 -1.90 -15.08 16.74
C ILE A 219 -0.58 -14.30 16.86
N PHE A 220 0.41 -14.63 16.03
CA PHE A 220 1.70 -13.92 16.03
C PHE A 220 1.55 -12.50 15.53
N ALA A 221 0.89 -12.27 14.40
CA ALA A 221 0.65 -10.94 13.88
C ALA A 221 -0.06 -10.04 14.92
N HIS A 222 -1.08 -10.56 15.57
CA HIS A 222 -1.79 -9.82 16.63
C HIS A 222 -0.90 -9.53 17.86
N SER A 223 -0.07 -10.50 18.26
CA SER A 223 0.84 -10.33 19.42
C SER A 223 1.93 -9.27 19.18
N PHE A 224 2.32 -9.07 17.93
CA PHE A 224 3.29 -8.05 17.53
C PHE A 224 2.65 -6.76 17.01
N GLY A 225 1.32 -6.63 17.05
CA GLY A 225 0.58 -5.44 16.62
C GLY A 225 0.69 -5.18 15.12
N LEU A 226 0.86 -6.22 14.30
CA LEU A 226 0.99 -6.07 12.85
C LEU A 226 -0.36 -5.82 12.20
N PRO A 227 -0.43 -4.91 11.21
CA PRO A 227 -1.65 -4.64 10.46
C PRO A 227 -2.00 -5.81 9.52
N ASN A 228 -3.27 -5.89 9.15
CA ASN A 228 -3.72 -6.81 8.10
C ASN A 228 -3.61 -6.13 6.74
N ASP A 229 -2.43 -6.18 6.18
CA ASP A 229 -2.08 -5.60 4.88
C ASP A 229 -1.74 -6.67 3.83
N VAL A 230 -1.25 -6.24 2.67
CA VAL A 230 -0.85 -7.13 1.56
C VAL A 230 0.29 -8.07 1.98
N TYR A 231 1.23 -7.61 2.81
CA TYR A 231 2.38 -8.40 3.23
C TYR A 231 1.98 -9.51 4.18
N PHE A 232 1.06 -9.23 5.10
CA PHE A 232 0.44 -10.24 5.94
C PHE A 232 -0.33 -11.28 5.10
N GLN A 233 -1.07 -10.86 4.06
CA GLN A 233 -1.80 -11.76 3.17
C GLN A 233 -0.87 -12.71 2.40
N ILE A 234 0.28 -12.23 1.94
CA ILE A 234 1.32 -13.07 1.31
C ILE A 234 1.89 -14.08 2.32
N ALA A 235 2.11 -13.66 3.56
CA ALA A 235 2.57 -14.54 4.63
C ALA A 235 1.56 -15.66 4.92
N LEU A 236 0.25 -15.35 4.94
CA LEU A 236 -0.81 -16.34 5.10
C LEU A 236 -0.78 -17.39 3.97
N LEU A 237 -0.66 -16.95 2.71
CA LEU A 237 -0.61 -17.86 1.57
C LEU A 237 0.59 -18.82 1.66
N THR A 238 1.76 -18.27 2.04
CA THR A 238 2.97 -19.07 2.27
C THR A 238 2.76 -20.10 3.38
N THR A 239 2.15 -19.70 4.48
CA THR A 239 1.87 -20.57 5.64
C THR A 239 0.89 -21.68 5.30
N ILE A 240 -0.14 -21.42 4.47
CA ILE A 240 -1.06 -22.42 3.94
C ILE A 240 -0.27 -23.53 3.23
N GLY A 241 0.61 -23.18 2.31
CA GLY A 241 1.44 -24.13 1.57
C GLY A 241 2.33 -25.00 2.48
N LEU A 242 2.96 -24.39 3.48
CA LEU A 242 3.82 -25.09 4.44
C LEU A 242 3.03 -26.04 5.35
N SER A 243 1.87 -25.61 5.84
CA SER A 243 0.99 -26.44 6.67
C SER A 243 0.46 -27.64 5.92
N CYS A 244 0.03 -27.45 4.67
CA CYS A 244 -0.39 -28.54 3.80
C CYS A 244 0.75 -29.56 3.56
N LYS A 245 1.97 -29.09 3.28
CA LYS A 245 3.15 -29.96 3.11
C LYS A 245 3.37 -30.86 4.33
N ASN A 246 3.31 -30.29 5.52
CA ASN A 246 3.51 -31.06 6.75
C ASN A 246 2.36 -32.09 6.97
N ALA A 247 1.13 -31.69 6.70
CA ALA A 247 -0.05 -32.57 6.81
C ALA A 247 0.00 -33.74 5.82
N ILE A 248 0.37 -33.48 4.56
CA ILE A 248 0.52 -34.50 3.52
C ILE A 248 1.46 -35.59 4.00
N LEU A 249 2.62 -35.26 4.55
CA LEU A 249 3.61 -36.24 5.02
C LEU A 249 3.06 -37.16 6.12
N ILE A 250 2.23 -36.64 7.03
CA ILE A 250 1.63 -37.41 8.11
C ILE A 250 0.54 -38.34 7.54
N VAL A 251 -0.37 -37.79 6.73
CA VAL A 251 -1.55 -38.50 6.21
C VAL A 251 -1.13 -39.59 5.25
N GLU A 252 -0.12 -39.35 4.40
CA GLU A 252 0.41 -40.37 3.47
C GLU A 252 0.94 -41.60 4.22
N PHE A 253 1.78 -41.40 5.24
CA PHE A 253 2.30 -42.51 6.03
C PHE A 253 1.23 -43.21 6.87
N ALA A 254 0.24 -42.45 7.36
CA ALA A 254 -0.91 -43.03 8.03
C ALA A 254 -1.77 -43.90 7.06
N ALA A 255 -1.98 -43.43 5.83
CA ALA A 255 -2.72 -44.17 4.81
C ALA A 255 -1.98 -45.42 4.39
N MET A 256 -0.64 -45.40 4.22
CA MET A 256 0.17 -46.59 3.95
C MET A 256 0.10 -47.62 5.09
N ALA A 257 0.18 -47.16 6.35
CA ALA A 257 0.07 -48.02 7.51
C ALA A 257 -1.33 -48.64 7.62
N GLN A 258 -2.38 -47.92 7.26
CA GLN A 258 -3.76 -48.44 7.21
C GLN A 258 -3.93 -49.47 6.09
N ALA A 259 -3.30 -49.25 4.91
CA ALA A 259 -3.31 -50.22 3.81
C ALA A 259 -2.61 -51.55 4.19
N GLN A 260 -1.65 -51.50 5.13
CA GLN A 260 -1.00 -52.69 5.71
C GLN A 260 -1.86 -53.41 6.77
N GLY A 261 -3.13 -53.03 6.94
CA GLY A 261 -4.09 -53.71 7.84
C GLY A 261 -4.12 -53.15 9.27
N LYS A 262 -3.46 -52.01 9.57
CA LYS A 262 -3.51 -51.39 10.91
C LYS A 262 -4.82 -50.62 11.12
N ASN A 263 -5.28 -50.60 12.37
CA ASN A 263 -6.41 -49.76 12.76
C ASN A 263 -6.10 -48.28 12.52
N ALA A 264 -7.13 -47.46 12.20
CA ALA A 264 -6.99 -46.06 11.90
C ALA A 264 -6.19 -45.28 12.97
N ILE A 265 -6.40 -45.58 14.26
CA ILE A 265 -5.67 -44.94 15.37
C ILE A 265 -4.18 -45.31 15.36
N GLN A 266 -3.88 -46.61 15.22
CA GLN A 266 -2.50 -47.10 15.16
C GLN A 266 -1.78 -46.58 13.92
N ALA A 267 -2.46 -46.51 12.78
CA ALA A 267 -1.94 -45.97 11.53
C ALA A 267 -1.61 -44.48 11.66
N ALA A 268 -2.50 -43.68 12.26
CA ALA A 268 -2.31 -42.29 12.51
C ALA A 268 -1.11 -42.02 13.44
N LEU A 269 -1.03 -42.73 14.56
CA LEU A 269 0.09 -42.57 15.51
C LEU A 269 1.42 -43.01 14.90
N GLN A 270 1.44 -44.07 14.09
CA GLN A 270 2.64 -44.50 13.39
C GLN A 270 3.06 -43.52 12.33
N GLY A 271 2.15 -42.96 11.52
CA GLY A 271 2.43 -41.95 10.53
C GLY A 271 3.03 -40.68 11.16
N ALA A 272 2.42 -40.19 12.24
CA ALA A 272 2.93 -39.06 12.99
C ALA A 272 4.33 -39.32 13.61
N GLY A 273 4.51 -40.49 14.23
CA GLY A 273 5.77 -40.86 14.87
C GLY A 273 6.95 -40.95 13.88
N LEU A 274 6.74 -41.61 12.74
CA LEU A 274 7.77 -41.75 11.70
C LEU A 274 8.15 -40.43 11.04
N ARG A 275 7.18 -39.50 10.94
CA ARG A 275 7.39 -38.20 10.29
C ARG A 275 7.69 -37.04 11.25
N LEU A 276 7.65 -37.26 12.56
CA LEU A 276 7.95 -36.24 13.57
C LEU A 276 9.29 -35.56 13.33
N ARG A 277 10.35 -36.38 13.23
CA ARG A 277 11.71 -35.82 13.06
C ARG A 277 11.89 -35.06 11.73
N PRO A 278 11.52 -35.60 10.55
CA PRO A 278 11.60 -34.87 9.30
C PRO A 278 10.80 -33.56 9.29
N ILE A 279 9.60 -33.54 9.85
CA ILE A 279 8.76 -32.34 9.92
C ILE A 279 9.40 -31.30 10.81
N LEU A 280 9.87 -31.67 12.00
CA LEU A 280 10.55 -30.74 12.90
C LEU A 280 11.83 -30.17 12.27
N MET A 281 12.63 -31.01 11.59
CA MET A 281 13.84 -30.54 10.89
C MET A 281 13.52 -29.52 9.81
N THR A 282 12.51 -29.78 8.96
CA THR A 282 12.15 -28.86 7.87
C THR A 282 11.52 -27.57 8.41
N SER A 283 10.64 -27.66 9.42
CA SER A 283 10.03 -26.49 10.03
C SER A 283 11.05 -25.62 10.77
N PHE A 284 11.99 -26.25 11.48
CA PHE A 284 13.08 -25.54 12.15
C PHE A 284 14.02 -24.85 11.15
N ALA A 285 14.46 -25.57 10.11
CA ALA A 285 15.30 -25.03 9.07
C ALA A 285 14.64 -23.83 8.36
N PHE A 286 13.34 -23.94 8.05
CA PHE A 286 12.59 -22.86 7.45
C PHE A 286 12.40 -21.68 8.43
N GLY A 287 12.05 -21.94 9.69
CA GLY A 287 11.91 -20.93 10.73
C GLY A 287 13.20 -20.13 10.93
N VAL A 288 14.34 -20.80 11.05
CA VAL A 288 15.66 -20.15 11.15
C VAL A 288 15.96 -19.35 9.89
N GLY A 289 15.63 -19.86 8.70
CA GLY A 289 15.80 -19.16 7.44
C GLY A 289 14.99 -17.85 7.32
N VAL A 290 13.88 -17.74 8.04
CA VAL A 290 13.01 -16.54 8.06
C VAL A 290 13.43 -15.52 9.13
N ILE A 291 14.23 -15.92 10.15
CA ILE A 291 14.70 -15.02 11.21
C ILE A 291 15.36 -13.73 10.69
N PRO A 292 16.21 -13.72 9.65
CA PRO A 292 16.75 -12.48 9.11
C PRO A 292 15.69 -11.48 8.62
N LEU A 293 14.51 -11.95 8.18
CA LEU A 293 13.40 -11.07 7.80
C LEU A 293 12.76 -10.41 9.03
N VAL A 294 12.65 -11.15 10.15
CA VAL A 294 12.12 -10.63 11.42
C VAL A 294 12.96 -9.47 11.96
N PHE A 295 14.28 -9.54 11.78
CA PHE A 295 15.22 -8.51 12.24
C PHE A 295 15.72 -7.62 11.10
N ALA A 296 14.95 -7.44 10.03
CA ALA A 296 15.35 -6.60 8.91
C ALA A 296 15.45 -5.12 9.31
N PHE A 297 16.44 -4.41 8.73
CA PHE A 297 16.70 -2.99 8.95
C PHE A 297 16.73 -2.21 7.62
N GLY A 298 16.58 -0.89 7.71
CA GLY A 298 16.69 0.03 6.58
C GLY A 298 15.39 0.16 5.76
N ALA A 299 15.50 0.63 4.52
CA ALA A 299 14.36 0.86 3.66
C ALA A 299 13.55 -0.42 3.43
N GLY A 300 12.22 -0.37 3.60
CA GLY A 300 11.33 -1.53 3.49
C GLY A 300 11.49 -2.56 4.61
N ALA A 301 12.05 -2.20 5.77
CA ALA A 301 12.23 -3.09 6.90
C ALA A 301 10.88 -3.57 7.44
N VAL A 302 9.90 -2.69 7.56
CA VAL A 302 8.56 -2.99 8.10
C VAL A 302 7.90 -4.11 7.31
N SER A 303 7.82 -3.99 5.99
CA SER A 303 7.21 -5.03 5.13
C SER A 303 7.92 -6.39 5.24
N ARG A 304 9.25 -6.40 5.38
CA ARG A 304 10.00 -7.64 5.58
C ARG A 304 9.75 -8.24 6.95
N GLN A 305 9.67 -7.42 8.00
CA GLN A 305 9.35 -7.85 9.36
C GLN A 305 7.94 -8.42 9.43
N GLU A 306 6.95 -7.78 8.79
CA GLU A 306 5.57 -8.26 8.73
C GLU A 306 5.46 -9.66 8.12
N ILE A 307 6.10 -9.87 6.96
CA ILE A 307 6.18 -11.20 6.34
C ILE A 307 6.91 -12.17 7.28
N GLY A 308 8.07 -11.78 7.81
CA GLY A 308 8.91 -12.63 8.64
C GLY A 308 8.20 -13.11 9.91
N ILE A 309 7.60 -12.21 10.65
CA ILE A 309 6.90 -12.50 11.92
C ILE A 309 5.67 -13.37 11.67
N SER A 310 4.86 -13.01 10.67
CA SER A 310 3.62 -13.72 10.35
C SER A 310 3.91 -15.15 9.86
N VAL A 311 4.90 -15.34 9.00
CA VAL A 311 5.33 -16.67 8.53
C VAL A 311 5.94 -17.47 9.67
N LEU A 312 6.80 -16.87 10.51
CA LEU A 312 7.40 -17.56 11.65
C LEU A 312 6.31 -18.07 12.62
N GLY A 313 5.32 -17.22 12.93
CA GLY A 313 4.17 -17.61 13.74
C GLY A 313 3.40 -18.78 13.15
N GLY A 314 3.09 -18.71 11.85
CA GLY A 314 2.43 -19.79 11.13
C GLY A 314 3.21 -21.09 11.11
N VAL A 315 4.51 -21.04 10.95
CA VAL A 315 5.39 -22.22 10.96
C VAL A 315 5.48 -22.82 12.36
N VAL A 316 5.74 -22.06 13.39
CA VAL A 316 5.90 -22.53 14.77
C VAL A 316 4.59 -23.14 15.28
N PHE A 317 3.52 -22.33 15.31
CA PHE A 317 2.21 -22.82 15.78
C PHE A 317 1.62 -23.86 14.83
N GLY A 318 1.70 -23.64 13.52
CA GLY A 318 1.21 -24.56 12.53
C GLY A 318 1.87 -25.94 12.66
N THR A 319 3.19 -26.00 12.85
CA THR A 319 3.88 -27.29 13.02
C THR A 319 3.43 -28.04 14.28
N VAL A 320 3.33 -27.36 15.42
CA VAL A 320 2.89 -27.97 16.68
C VAL A 320 1.45 -28.46 16.56
N LEU A 321 0.56 -27.61 16.07
CA LEU A 321 -0.86 -27.94 15.94
C LEU A 321 -1.10 -29.05 14.89
N VAL A 322 -0.42 -28.98 13.75
CA VAL A 322 -0.53 -30.02 12.70
C VAL A 322 -0.11 -31.39 13.21
N LEU A 323 0.97 -31.47 13.99
CA LEU A 323 1.43 -32.74 14.57
C LEU A 323 0.40 -33.37 15.51
N ILE A 324 -0.41 -32.60 16.19
CA ILE A 324 -1.44 -33.05 17.13
C ILE A 324 -2.78 -33.30 16.41
N PHE A 325 -3.21 -32.35 15.61
CA PHE A 325 -4.55 -32.34 15.02
C PHE A 325 -4.68 -33.25 13.77
N ILE A 326 -3.66 -33.33 12.94
CA ILE A 326 -3.76 -34.09 11.70
C ILE A 326 -3.95 -35.60 11.95
N PRO A 327 -3.23 -36.27 12.88
CA PRO A 327 -3.52 -37.64 13.24
C PRO A 327 -4.97 -37.85 13.72
N PHE A 328 -5.49 -36.92 14.52
CA PHE A 328 -6.87 -36.95 14.99
C PHE A 328 -7.87 -36.81 13.82
N MET A 329 -7.67 -35.85 12.95
CA MET A 329 -8.51 -35.62 11.77
C MET A 329 -8.45 -36.78 10.78
N PHE A 330 -7.29 -37.41 10.60
CA PHE A 330 -7.18 -38.63 9.80
C PHE A 330 -8.07 -39.75 10.33
N VAL A 331 -8.07 -39.98 11.64
CA VAL A 331 -8.93 -41.01 12.28
C VAL A 331 -10.40 -40.68 12.10
N LEU A 332 -10.77 -39.40 12.27
CA LEU A 332 -12.14 -38.92 12.10
C LEU A 332 -12.63 -39.15 10.67
N VAL A 333 -11.86 -38.72 9.68
CA VAL A 333 -12.18 -38.92 8.25
C VAL A 333 -12.21 -40.41 7.89
N ALA A 334 -11.25 -41.22 8.37
CA ALA A 334 -11.23 -42.67 8.13
C ALA A 334 -12.47 -43.35 8.69
N ASN A 335 -12.97 -42.89 9.84
CA ASN A 335 -14.19 -43.46 10.45
C ASN A 335 -15.47 -43.01 9.72
N MET A 336 -15.52 -41.78 9.21
CA MET A 336 -16.68 -41.30 8.44
C MET A 336 -16.87 -42.05 7.13
N PHE A 337 -15.79 -42.48 6.50
CA PHE A 337 -15.82 -43.19 5.21
C PHE A 337 -15.60 -44.70 5.33
N LYS A 338 -15.76 -45.30 6.51
CA LYS A 338 -15.77 -46.75 6.61
C LYS A 338 -16.91 -47.30 5.77
N PRO A 339 -16.66 -48.25 4.84
CA PRO A 339 -17.75 -48.97 4.20
C PRO A 339 -18.50 -49.72 5.32
N LYS A 340 -19.84 -49.58 5.38
CA LYS A 340 -20.67 -50.41 6.22
C LYS A 340 -20.43 -51.87 5.75
N HIS A 341 -19.70 -52.64 6.55
CA HIS A 341 -19.55 -54.05 6.35
C HIS A 341 -20.97 -54.67 6.43
N LYS A 342 -21.54 -55.08 5.30
CA LYS A 342 -22.64 -56.03 5.30
C LYS A 342 -22.09 -57.27 5.99
N LEU A 343 -22.61 -57.59 7.16
CA LEU A 343 -22.56 -58.94 7.71
C LEU A 343 -23.32 -59.83 6.71
N GLU A 344 -22.60 -60.48 5.81
CA GLU A 344 -23.13 -61.67 5.16
C GLU A 344 -23.17 -62.74 6.21
N THR A 345 -24.35 -62.93 6.76
CA THR A 345 -24.75 -64.16 7.46
C THR A 345 -24.57 -65.32 6.47
N ILE A 346 -23.56 -66.10 6.74
CA ILE A 346 -23.42 -67.45 6.12
C ILE A 346 -24.43 -68.33 6.83
N GLU A 347 -25.52 -68.74 6.14
CA GLU A 347 -26.28 -69.91 6.43
C GLU A 347 -25.61 -71.15 5.78
#